data_163d6bf60a7e618c6adb0a52508dd63a
#
_entry.id   163d6bf60a7e618c6adb0a52508dd63a
#
_cell.length_a   1.000
_cell.length_b   1.000
_cell.length_c   1.000
_cell.angle_alpha   90.00
_cell.angle_beta   90.00
_cell.angle_gamma   90.00
#
_symmetry.space_group_name_H-M   'P 1'
#
loop_
_entity.id
_entity.type
_entity.pdbx_description
1 polymer ?
#
loop_
_entity_poly.entity_id
_entity_poly.type
_entity_poly.pdbx_seq_one_letter_code
_entity_poly.pdbx_strand_id
1 'polypeptide(L)'
;CLAISGPKARELRATVESSALAQLPPDPQPSADAISQVEPRGLRLQPGRHTMELARLESARLLMLWSGSTAHDQAWVMGADLATTLLGEGRRSRLVAQLREELRIAESVDMDLSVLEQSCLMTLEISCEPEDLEQVEATVHEQLAQAAQFSAEELARGRQLVGNGLRYSLESVGQVAAQAASQMLWNRPQELLQPLQHLQAWTEERLSEDLMPLLQPSRACSLIATPAGQR
;
A
#
# COMPACT_ATOMS: atom_id res chain seq x y z
N CYS A 1 22.49 1.37 -1.34
CA CYS A 1 22.30 2.84 -1.29
C CYS A 1 22.52 3.36 0.13
N LEU A 2 23.11 4.55 0.25
CA LEU A 2 23.23 5.29 1.50
C LEU A 2 22.68 6.69 1.28
N ALA A 3 21.69 7.08 2.09
CA ALA A 3 21.20 8.44 2.13
C ALA A 3 21.42 9.03 3.53
N ILE A 4 21.86 10.27 3.58
CA ILE A 4 22.13 11.00 4.81
C ILE A 4 21.47 12.37 4.70
N SER A 5 20.71 12.76 5.70
CA SER A 5 20.14 14.09 5.81
C SER A 5 20.50 14.74 7.14
N GLY A 6 20.53 16.07 7.15
CA GLY A 6 20.81 16.83 8.37
C GLY A 6 21.36 18.23 8.05
N PRO A 7 21.48 19.10 9.08
CA PRO A 7 21.88 20.50 8.90
C PRO A 7 23.30 20.68 8.42
N LYS A 8 24.16 19.65 8.54
CA LYS A 8 25.58 19.70 8.21
C LYS A 8 25.96 18.71 7.10
N ALA A 9 25.17 18.65 6.04
CA ALA A 9 25.33 17.66 4.96
C ALA A 9 26.75 17.56 4.37
N ARG A 10 27.50 18.67 4.29
CA ARG A 10 28.89 18.66 3.80
C ARG A 10 29.85 17.98 4.77
N GLU A 11 29.66 18.19 6.09
CA GLU A 11 30.47 17.54 7.14
C GLU A 11 30.13 16.04 7.21
N LEU A 12 28.87 15.66 7.02
CA LEU A 12 28.42 14.27 6.98
C LEU A 12 29.11 13.50 5.86
N ARG A 13 29.27 14.11 4.68
CA ARG A 13 29.98 13.49 3.56
C ARG A 13 31.44 13.18 3.95
N ALA A 14 32.16 14.14 4.48
CA ALA A 14 33.54 13.93 4.94
C ALA A 14 33.64 12.86 6.04
N THR A 15 32.65 12.82 6.96
CA THR A 15 32.56 11.79 8.00
C THR A 15 32.38 10.40 7.41
N VAL A 16 31.53 10.23 6.39
CA VAL A 16 31.34 8.94 5.71
C VAL A 16 32.60 8.54 4.95
N GLU A 17 33.20 9.46 4.21
CA GLU A 17 34.43 9.21 3.44
C GLU A 17 35.62 8.82 4.33
N SER A 18 35.64 9.23 5.59
CA SER A 18 36.64 8.86 6.59
C SER A 18 36.26 7.63 7.45
N SER A 19 35.06 7.11 7.30
CA SER A 19 34.56 5.99 8.09
C SER A 19 34.91 4.62 7.51
N ALA A 20 34.69 3.57 8.29
CA ALA A 20 34.81 2.18 7.83
C ALA A 20 33.91 1.86 6.60
N LEU A 21 32.83 2.60 6.41
CA LEU A 21 31.95 2.45 5.24
C LEU A 21 32.66 2.77 3.93
N ALA A 22 33.56 3.75 3.93
CA ALA A 22 34.36 4.09 2.74
C ALA A 22 35.42 3.02 2.39
N GLN A 23 35.71 2.13 3.32
CA GLN A 23 36.65 1.03 3.13
C GLN A 23 35.97 -0.25 2.61
N LEU A 24 34.64 -0.27 2.57
CA LEU A 24 33.93 -1.37 1.96
C LEU A 24 34.29 -1.45 0.47
N PRO A 25 34.61 -2.65 -0.05
CA PRO A 25 34.84 -2.79 -1.48
C PRO A 25 33.59 -2.25 -2.21
N PRO A 26 33.78 -1.54 -3.33
CA PRO A 26 32.63 -1.20 -4.16
C PRO A 26 31.89 -2.50 -4.46
N ASP A 27 30.59 -2.49 -4.22
CA ASP A 27 29.72 -3.62 -4.56
C ASP A 27 30.06 -4.01 -6.02
N PRO A 28 30.54 -5.24 -6.28
CA PRO A 28 30.74 -5.63 -7.65
C PRO A 28 29.39 -5.43 -8.33
N GLN A 29 29.31 -4.42 -9.19
CA GLN A 29 28.08 -4.22 -9.96
C GLN A 29 27.72 -5.57 -10.52
N PRO A 30 26.54 -6.13 -10.17
CA PRO A 30 26.15 -7.40 -10.71
C PRO A 30 26.35 -7.31 -12.20
N SER A 31 27.17 -8.19 -12.78
CA SER A 31 27.40 -8.17 -14.22
C SER A 31 26.03 -8.10 -14.88
N ALA A 32 25.88 -7.32 -15.95
CA ALA A 32 24.61 -7.22 -16.66
C ALA A 32 24.03 -8.62 -16.96
N ASP A 33 24.89 -9.63 -17.08
CA ASP A 33 24.54 -11.04 -17.24
C ASP A 33 23.95 -11.67 -15.95
N ALA A 34 24.37 -11.25 -14.75
CA ALA A 34 23.82 -11.77 -13.50
C ALA A 34 22.43 -11.18 -13.19
N ILE A 35 22.18 -9.93 -13.55
CA ILE A 35 20.84 -9.31 -13.47
C ILE A 35 19.91 -9.91 -14.53
N SER A 36 20.42 -10.22 -15.71
CA SER A 36 19.65 -10.81 -16.82
C SER A 36 19.19 -12.24 -16.58
N GLN A 37 19.81 -12.96 -15.63
CA GLN A 37 19.45 -14.36 -15.32
C GLN A 37 18.33 -14.51 -14.29
N VAL A 38 18.01 -13.47 -13.55
CA VAL A 38 16.84 -13.44 -12.66
C VAL A 38 15.73 -12.72 -13.40
N GLU A 39 14.90 -13.47 -14.12
CA GLU A 39 13.64 -12.89 -14.60
C GLU A 39 12.92 -12.27 -13.39
N PRO A 40 12.56 -10.97 -13.46
CA PRO A 40 11.79 -10.34 -12.40
C PRO A 40 10.46 -11.09 -12.29
N ARG A 41 10.37 -11.98 -11.31
CA ARG A 41 9.10 -12.66 -11.00
C ARG A 41 8.26 -11.68 -10.19
N GLY A 42 7.50 -10.84 -10.90
CA GLY A 42 6.45 -10.07 -10.25
C GLY A 42 5.54 -10.99 -9.44
N LEU A 43 5.05 -10.51 -8.33
CA LEU A 43 4.08 -11.24 -7.51
C LEU A 43 2.85 -11.57 -8.37
N ARG A 44 2.57 -12.84 -8.57
CA ARG A 44 1.38 -13.31 -9.27
C ARG A 44 0.45 -13.93 -8.24
N LEU A 45 -0.53 -13.16 -7.81
CA LEU A 45 -1.63 -13.69 -7.03
C LEU A 45 -2.56 -14.45 -7.97
N GLN A 46 -2.98 -15.63 -7.56
CA GLN A 46 -4.05 -16.35 -8.25
C GLN A 46 -5.38 -15.93 -7.60
N PRO A 47 -6.28 -15.31 -8.34
CA PRO A 47 -7.61 -14.99 -7.83
C PRO A 47 -8.31 -16.26 -7.33
N GLY A 48 -9.02 -16.13 -6.24
CA GLY A 48 -9.77 -17.25 -5.68
C GLY A 48 -10.11 -17.03 -4.20
N ARG A 49 -11.05 -17.82 -3.70
CA ARG A 49 -11.52 -17.78 -2.32
C ARG A 49 -11.03 -19.03 -1.58
N HIS A 50 -10.24 -18.81 -0.56
CA HIS A 50 -9.67 -19.86 0.29
C HIS A 50 -10.25 -19.75 1.69
N THR A 51 -10.46 -20.88 2.35
CA THR A 51 -10.97 -20.94 3.74
C THR A 51 -10.06 -21.79 4.60
N MET A 52 -9.89 -21.39 5.85
CA MET A 52 -9.14 -22.16 6.84
C MET A 52 -9.74 -21.97 8.24
N GLU A 53 -9.64 -23.01 9.06
CA GLU A 53 -9.98 -22.95 10.48
C GLU A 53 -8.69 -22.89 11.32
N LEU A 54 -8.64 -21.98 12.30
CA LEU A 54 -7.50 -21.78 13.17
C LEU A 54 -7.90 -21.87 14.64
N ALA A 55 -7.30 -22.80 15.39
CA ALA A 55 -7.68 -23.10 16.78
C ALA A 55 -7.43 -21.95 17.78
N ARG A 56 -6.64 -20.95 17.43
CA ARG A 56 -6.30 -19.81 18.33
C ARG A 56 -6.87 -18.49 17.85
N LEU A 57 -7.72 -18.52 16.86
CA LEU A 57 -8.39 -17.32 16.36
C LEU A 57 -9.63 -17.06 17.22
N GLU A 58 -9.78 -15.82 17.69
CA GLU A 58 -10.95 -15.42 18.49
C GLU A 58 -12.07 -14.87 17.59
N SER A 59 -11.72 -14.08 16.58
CA SER A 59 -12.66 -13.48 15.61
C SER A 59 -12.42 -14.02 14.22
N ALA A 60 -13.44 -14.06 13.37
CA ALA A 60 -13.26 -14.36 11.95
C ALA A 60 -12.49 -13.25 11.23
N ARG A 61 -11.72 -13.63 10.20
CA ARG A 61 -10.96 -12.68 9.40
C ARG A 61 -11.20 -12.89 7.92
N LEU A 62 -11.44 -11.80 7.23
CA LEU A 62 -11.43 -11.71 5.78
C LEU A 62 -10.15 -10.97 5.35
N LEU A 63 -9.30 -11.64 4.59
CA LEU A 63 -8.12 -11.05 3.97
C LEU A 63 -8.28 -11.10 2.46
N MET A 64 -8.18 -9.95 1.79
CA MET A 64 -8.18 -9.86 0.33
C MET A 64 -6.93 -9.16 -0.16
N LEU A 65 -6.32 -9.73 -1.20
CA LEU A 65 -5.05 -9.26 -1.74
C LEU A 65 -5.14 -9.04 -3.25
N TRP A 66 -4.60 -7.94 -3.71
CA TRP A 66 -4.47 -7.60 -5.13
C TRP A 66 -3.04 -7.18 -5.43
N SER A 67 -2.48 -7.70 -6.52
CA SER A 67 -1.19 -7.26 -7.03
C SER A 67 -1.37 -6.05 -7.95
N GLY A 68 -0.45 -5.11 -7.86
CA GLY A 68 -0.47 -3.89 -8.65
C GLY A 68 0.83 -3.67 -9.42
N SER A 69 1.08 -2.43 -9.81
CA SER A 69 2.29 -2.02 -10.51
C SER A 69 3.54 -2.14 -9.65
N THR A 70 4.68 -1.80 -10.19
CA THR A 70 5.98 -1.87 -9.48
C THR A 70 6.26 -0.60 -8.70
N ALA A 71 7.20 -0.66 -7.75
CA ALA A 71 7.68 0.52 -7.03
C ALA A 71 8.24 1.62 -7.96
N HIS A 72 8.68 1.29 -9.17
CA HIS A 72 9.16 2.27 -10.16
C HIS A 72 8.05 3.20 -10.67
N ASP A 73 6.81 2.70 -10.75
CA ASP A 73 5.66 3.48 -11.18
C ASP A 73 5.09 4.31 -10.02
N GLN A 74 5.79 5.38 -9.69
CA GLN A 74 5.40 6.27 -8.59
C GLN A 74 4.02 6.91 -8.82
N ALA A 75 3.64 7.16 -10.06
CA ALA A 75 2.33 7.72 -10.36
C ALA A 75 1.22 6.74 -9.99
N TRP A 76 1.39 5.47 -10.33
CA TRP A 76 0.46 4.41 -9.95
C TRP A 76 0.43 4.21 -8.42
N VAL A 77 1.60 4.17 -7.77
CA VAL A 77 1.70 4.05 -6.30
C VAL A 77 0.90 5.12 -5.59
N MET A 78 0.96 6.38 -6.04
CA MET A 78 0.18 7.46 -5.43
C MET A 78 -1.32 7.34 -5.67
N GLY A 79 -1.74 6.75 -6.78
CA GLY A 79 -3.14 6.42 -7.03
C GLY A 79 -3.64 5.29 -6.15
N ALA A 80 -2.83 4.24 -5.99
CA ALA A 80 -3.15 3.11 -5.12
C ALA A 80 -3.25 3.54 -3.65
N ASP A 81 -2.31 4.37 -3.18
CA ASP A 81 -2.33 4.96 -1.84
C ASP A 81 -3.59 5.83 -1.61
N LEU A 82 -3.97 6.60 -2.62
CA LEU A 82 -5.22 7.37 -2.58
C LEU A 82 -6.45 6.45 -2.52
N ALA A 83 -6.50 5.39 -3.30
CA ALA A 83 -7.63 4.46 -3.31
C ALA A 83 -7.76 3.68 -1.99
N THR A 84 -6.64 3.17 -1.44
CA THR A 84 -6.64 2.50 -0.14
C THR A 84 -7.08 3.45 0.98
N THR A 85 -6.64 4.71 0.95
CA THR A 85 -7.10 5.76 1.87
C THR A 85 -8.60 6.04 1.75
N LEU A 86 -9.14 6.14 0.54
CA LEU A 86 -10.57 6.39 0.31
C LEU A 86 -11.46 5.24 0.79
N LEU A 87 -10.96 4.02 0.67
CA LEU A 87 -11.68 2.80 1.03
C LEU A 87 -11.54 2.42 2.50
N GLY A 88 -10.33 2.52 3.08
CA GLY A 88 -10.01 1.92 4.37
C GLY A 88 -9.43 2.86 5.44
N GLU A 89 -8.99 4.09 5.12
CA GLU A 89 -8.34 4.94 6.11
C GLU A 89 -9.30 5.91 6.81
N GLY A 90 -9.45 5.70 8.12
CA GLY A 90 -10.23 6.56 9.01
C GLY A 90 -11.74 6.32 8.93
N ARG A 91 -12.46 6.87 9.92
CA ARG A 91 -13.89 6.61 10.17
C ARG A 91 -14.82 7.01 9.02
N ARG A 92 -14.37 7.87 8.10
CA ARG A 92 -15.15 8.36 6.96
C ARG A 92 -14.78 7.70 5.64
N SER A 93 -13.85 6.73 5.65
CA SER A 93 -13.57 5.89 4.49
C SER A 93 -14.73 4.91 4.25
N ARG A 94 -14.94 4.51 3.02
CA ARG A 94 -16.19 3.79 2.65
C ARG A 94 -16.40 2.50 3.40
N LEU A 95 -15.40 1.65 3.47
CA LEU A 95 -15.52 0.35 4.14
C LEU A 95 -15.64 0.52 5.65
N VAL A 96 -14.85 1.41 6.26
CA VAL A 96 -14.94 1.68 7.70
C VAL A 96 -16.30 2.27 8.07
N ALA A 97 -16.76 3.28 7.32
CA ALA A 97 -18.06 3.90 7.57
C ALA A 97 -19.20 2.88 7.48
N GLN A 98 -19.19 2.05 6.44
CA GLN A 98 -20.27 1.09 6.22
C GLN A 98 -20.22 -0.07 7.23
N LEU A 99 -19.07 -0.75 7.35
CA LEU A 99 -18.96 -2.00 8.12
C LEU A 99 -18.88 -1.77 9.62
N ARG A 100 -18.12 -0.74 10.04
CA ARG A 100 -17.83 -0.51 11.45
C ARG A 100 -18.76 0.52 12.10
N GLU A 101 -19.06 1.64 11.41
CA GLU A 101 -19.82 2.73 12.01
C GLU A 101 -21.35 2.55 11.83
N GLU A 102 -21.80 2.15 10.63
CA GLU A 102 -23.22 2.01 10.30
C GLU A 102 -23.76 0.63 10.65
N LEU A 103 -23.23 -0.42 10.02
CA LEU A 103 -23.72 -1.80 10.22
C LEU A 103 -23.20 -2.39 11.55
N ARG A 104 -22.03 -1.98 12.01
CA ARG A 104 -21.38 -2.47 13.24
C ARG A 104 -21.14 -3.99 13.24
N ILE A 105 -20.84 -4.54 12.08
CA ILE A 105 -20.54 -5.96 11.84
C ILE A 105 -19.03 -6.23 11.72
N ALA A 106 -18.18 -5.21 11.82
CA ALA A 106 -16.74 -5.37 11.82
C ALA A 106 -16.10 -4.71 13.05
N GLU A 107 -15.15 -5.40 13.66
CA GLU A 107 -14.31 -4.89 14.75
C GLU A 107 -13.21 -3.98 14.23
N SER A 108 -12.51 -4.43 13.19
CA SER A 108 -11.51 -3.65 12.46
C SER A 108 -11.69 -3.78 10.95
N VAL A 109 -11.29 -2.72 10.25
CA VAL A 109 -11.21 -2.65 8.79
C VAL A 109 -9.94 -1.90 8.47
N ASP A 110 -8.97 -2.59 7.91
CA ASP A 110 -7.66 -2.05 7.57
C ASP A 110 -7.37 -2.29 6.09
N MET A 111 -6.95 -1.26 5.37
CA MET A 111 -6.57 -1.37 3.97
C MET A 111 -5.23 -0.69 3.75
N ASP A 112 -4.26 -1.46 3.28
CA ASP A 112 -2.87 -1.06 3.16
C ASP A 112 -2.31 -1.21 1.75
N LEU A 113 -1.30 -0.41 1.45
CA LEU A 113 -0.47 -0.52 0.26
C LEU A 113 0.97 -0.85 0.63
N SER A 114 1.41 -2.06 0.34
CA SER A 114 2.81 -2.45 0.42
C SER A 114 3.51 -2.18 -0.91
N VAL A 115 4.49 -1.27 -0.89
CA VAL A 115 5.26 -0.89 -2.07
C VAL A 115 6.49 -1.78 -2.18
N LEU A 116 6.49 -2.66 -3.17
CA LEU A 116 7.58 -3.61 -3.43
C LEU A 116 8.20 -3.33 -4.79
N GLU A 117 9.48 -3.68 -4.95
CA GLU A 117 10.24 -3.39 -6.17
C GLU A 117 9.56 -3.90 -7.43
N GLN A 118 9.12 -5.15 -7.42
CA GLN A 118 8.60 -5.82 -8.62
C GLN A 118 7.08 -5.85 -8.73
N SER A 119 6.36 -5.64 -7.63
CA SER A 119 4.90 -5.61 -7.61
C SER A 119 4.39 -5.08 -6.29
N CYS A 120 3.64 -4.00 -6.31
CA CYS A 120 2.93 -3.53 -5.13
C CYS A 120 1.81 -4.49 -4.75
N LEU A 121 1.47 -4.52 -3.47
CA LEU A 121 0.40 -5.35 -2.92
C LEU A 121 -0.60 -4.45 -2.19
N MET A 122 -1.84 -4.46 -2.62
CA MET A 122 -2.96 -3.87 -1.88
C MET A 122 -3.61 -4.97 -1.05
N THR A 123 -3.80 -4.70 0.23
CA THR A 123 -4.32 -5.65 1.21
C THR A 123 -5.51 -5.05 1.93
N LEU A 124 -6.63 -5.77 1.99
CA LEU A 124 -7.76 -5.47 2.84
C LEU A 124 -7.85 -6.57 3.91
N GLU A 125 -7.81 -6.18 5.17
CA GLU A 125 -8.01 -7.07 6.31
C GLU A 125 -9.21 -6.59 7.14
N ILE A 126 -10.14 -7.51 7.43
CA ILE A 126 -11.31 -7.22 8.25
C ILE A 126 -11.43 -8.31 9.33
N SER A 127 -11.64 -7.86 10.57
CA SER A 127 -11.96 -8.72 11.70
C SER A 127 -13.43 -8.54 12.08
N CYS A 128 -14.15 -9.63 12.31
CA CYS A 128 -15.56 -9.63 12.67
C CYS A 128 -15.94 -10.87 13.48
N GLU A 129 -17.13 -10.86 14.07
CA GLU A 129 -17.71 -12.08 14.63
C GLU A 129 -17.95 -13.13 13.53
N PRO A 130 -17.78 -14.42 13.81
CA PRO A 130 -17.99 -15.48 12.79
C PRO A 130 -19.36 -15.47 12.14
N GLU A 131 -20.39 -15.07 12.86
CA GLU A 131 -21.77 -14.97 12.38
C GLU A 131 -21.99 -13.82 11.40
N ASP A 132 -21.18 -12.78 11.46
CA ASP A 132 -21.25 -11.60 10.59
C ASP A 132 -20.43 -11.73 9.30
N LEU A 133 -19.57 -12.76 9.22
CA LEU A 133 -18.57 -12.90 8.15
C LEU A 133 -19.18 -12.89 6.74
N GLU A 134 -20.30 -13.58 6.54
CA GLU A 134 -20.98 -13.65 5.24
C GLU A 134 -21.52 -12.27 4.83
N GLN A 135 -22.07 -11.52 5.78
CA GLN A 135 -22.57 -10.17 5.55
C GLN A 135 -21.40 -9.20 5.30
N VAL A 136 -20.30 -9.34 6.03
CA VAL A 136 -19.07 -8.54 5.80
C VAL A 136 -18.56 -8.77 4.38
N GLU A 137 -18.39 -10.03 3.96
CA GLU A 137 -17.91 -10.35 2.60
C GLU A 137 -18.84 -9.79 1.52
N ALA A 138 -20.14 -9.94 1.67
CA ALA A 138 -21.14 -9.40 0.73
C ALA A 138 -21.08 -7.89 0.64
N THR A 139 -20.99 -7.19 1.78
CA THR A 139 -20.90 -5.73 1.84
C THR A 139 -19.60 -5.22 1.21
N VAL A 140 -18.47 -5.89 1.45
CA VAL A 140 -17.19 -5.54 0.79
C VAL A 140 -17.31 -5.66 -0.72
N HIS A 141 -17.90 -6.76 -1.20
CA HIS A 141 -18.10 -6.97 -2.64
C HIS A 141 -18.96 -5.87 -3.28
N GLU A 142 -20.03 -5.49 -2.62
CA GLU A 142 -20.90 -4.41 -3.06
C GLU A 142 -20.18 -3.07 -3.08
N GLN A 143 -19.49 -2.71 -2.00
CA GLN A 143 -18.76 -1.46 -1.88
C GLN A 143 -17.63 -1.34 -2.92
N LEU A 144 -16.89 -2.39 -3.16
CA LEU A 144 -15.83 -2.39 -4.18
C LEU A 144 -16.41 -2.32 -5.60
N ALA A 145 -17.57 -2.92 -5.85
CA ALA A 145 -18.24 -2.80 -7.14
C ALA A 145 -18.80 -1.39 -7.39
N GLN A 146 -19.28 -0.71 -6.33
CA GLN A 146 -19.81 0.66 -6.40
C GLN A 146 -18.75 1.75 -6.30
N ALA A 147 -17.56 1.41 -5.83
CA ALA A 147 -16.46 2.36 -5.56
C ALA A 147 -15.90 3.07 -6.81
N ALA A 148 -16.42 2.77 -8.00
CA ALA A 148 -16.08 3.49 -9.21
C ALA A 148 -16.55 4.98 -9.23
N GLN A 149 -17.31 5.42 -8.22
CA GLN A 149 -17.86 6.79 -8.17
C GLN A 149 -17.55 7.45 -6.83
N PHE A 150 -16.35 7.99 -6.69
CA PHE A 150 -16.02 8.83 -5.55
C PHE A 150 -16.55 10.24 -5.76
N SER A 151 -17.14 10.84 -4.72
CA SER A 151 -17.52 12.24 -4.76
C SER A 151 -16.28 13.15 -4.72
N ALA A 152 -16.45 14.38 -5.21
CA ALA A 152 -15.37 15.39 -5.17
C ALA A 152 -14.92 15.68 -3.72
N GLU A 153 -15.83 15.59 -2.72
CA GLU A 153 -15.48 15.77 -1.31
C GLU A 153 -14.63 14.61 -0.78
N GLU A 154 -15.00 13.36 -1.08
CA GLU A 154 -14.18 12.19 -0.71
C GLU A 154 -12.79 12.28 -1.30
N LEU A 155 -12.70 12.60 -2.59
CA LEU A 155 -11.43 12.73 -3.28
C LEU A 155 -10.55 13.84 -2.70
N ALA A 156 -11.13 15.01 -2.41
CA ALA A 156 -10.41 16.12 -1.78
C ALA A 156 -9.88 15.72 -0.40
N ARG A 157 -10.69 15.04 0.41
CA ARG A 157 -10.30 14.54 1.73
C ARG A 157 -9.19 13.50 1.62
N GLY A 158 -9.31 12.49 0.74
CA GLY A 158 -8.29 11.47 0.53
C GLY A 158 -6.95 12.08 0.13
N ARG A 159 -6.95 13.01 -0.85
CA ARG A 159 -5.74 13.73 -1.25
C ARG A 159 -5.12 14.54 -0.11
N GLN A 160 -5.95 15.13 0.76
CA GLN A 160 -5.45 15.86 1.92
C GLN A 160 -4.79 14.92 2.93
N LEU A 161 -5.37 13.75 3.22
CA LEU A 161 -4.81 12.77 4.14
C LEU A 161 -3.47 12.25 3.62
N VAL A 162 -3.41 11.70 2.42
CA VAL A 162 -2.18 11.21 1.78
C VAL A 162 -1.13 12.31 1.69
N GLY A 163 -1.53 13.49 1.21
CA GLY A 163 -0.62 14.64 1.06
C GLY A 163 -0.07 15.15 2.39
N ASN A 164 -0.86 15.14 3.46
CA ASN A 164 -0.39 15.52 4.79
C ASN A 164 0.56 14.45 5.36
N GLY A 165 0.24 13.16 5.23
CA GLY A 165 1.12 12.06 5.63
C GLY A 165 2.52 12.21 5.01
N LEU A 166 2.58 12.47 3.70
CA LEU A 166 3.83 12.71 3.00
C LEU A 166 4.57 13.95 3.51
N ARG A 167 3.87 15.07 3.74
CA ARG A 167 4.51 16.30 4.26
C ARG A 167 5.06 16.10 5.66
N TYR A 168 4.29 15.46 6.56
CA TYR A 168 4.74 15.18 7.91
C TYR A 168 5.94 14.22 7.94
N SER A 169 5.99 13.25 7.02
CA SER A 169 7.17 12.38 6.92
C SER A 169 8.44 13.15 6.60
N LEU A 170 8.36 14.28 5.87
CA LEU A 170 9.49 15.13 5.53
C LEU A 170 9.97 16.06 6.67
N GLU A 171 9.22 16.17 7.77
CA GLU A 171 9.66 16.87 8.97
C GLU A 171 10.71 16.07 9.75
N SER A 172 10.75 14.76 9.57
CA SER A 172 11.73 13.89 10.19
C SER A 172 12.99 13.74 9.32
N VAL A 173 14.13 14.11 9.86
CA VAL A 173 15.45 13.96 9.19
C VAL A 173 15.71 12.50 8.78
N GLY A 174 15.33 11.53 9.62
CA GLY A 174 15.44 10.11 9.33
C GLY A 174 14.55 9.68 8.15
N GLN A 175 13.31 10.17 8.10
CA GLN A 175 12.37 9.87 7.01
C GLN A 175 12.82 10.48 5.68
N VAL A 176 13.38 11.71 5.71
CA VAL A 176 13.98 12.31 4.50
C VAL A 176 15.10 11.43 3.95
N ALA A 177 15.99 10.92 4.82
CA ALA A 177 17.05 10.01 4.39
C ALA A 177 16.48 8.68 3.85
N ALA A 178 15.49 8.09 4.51
CA ALA A 178 14.85 6.86 4.08
C ALA A 178 14.17 7.01 2.71
N GLN A 179 13.43 8.10 2.51
CA GLN A 179 12.81 8.40 1.22
C GLN A 179 13.83 8.61 0.12
N ALA A 180 14.89 9.39 0.38
CA ALA A 180 15.95 9.59 -0.60
C ALA A 180 16.66 8.27 -0.97
N ALA A 181 16.91 7.39 0.00
CA ALA A 181 17.47 6.07 -0.26
C ALA A 181 16.53 5.20 -1.11
N SER A 182 15.23 5.21 -0.81
CA SER A 182 14.21 4.47 -1.57
C SER A 182 14.08 5.00 -3.00
N GLN A 183 14.11 6.32 -3.21
CA GLN A 183 14.09 6.91 -4.55
C GLN A 183 15.29 6.45 -5.39
N MET A 184 16.47 6.44 -4.80
CA MET A 184 17.69 5.93 -5.46
C MET A 184 17.59 4.42 -5.74
N LEU A 185 17.15 3.63 -4.74
CA LEU A 185 17.05 2.17 -4.86
C LEU A 185 16.11 1.77 -6.01
N TRP A 186 15.00 2.48 -6.15
CA TRP A 186 13.99 2.18 -7.15
C TRP A 186 14.12 3.01 -8.43
N ASN A 187 15.29 3.64 -8.64
CA ASN A 187 15.58 4.48 -9.80
C ASN A 187 14.46 5.49 -10.10
N ARG A 188 13.92 6.10 -9.05
CA ARG A 188 12.91 7.16 -9.12
C ARG A 188 13.58 8.53 -9.14
N PRO A 189 12.89 9.58 -9.62
CA PRO A 189 13.35 10.95 -9.48
C PRO A 189 13.62 11.31 -8.02
N GLN A 190 14.70 12.04 -7.77
CA GLN A 190 15.14 12.39 -6.41
C GLN A 190 14.39 13.56 -5.78
N GLU A 191 13.37 14.07 -6.43
CA GLU A 191 12.53 15.14 -5.90
C GLU A 191 11.53 14.60 -4.86
N LEU A 192 11.78 14.87 -3.59
CA LEU A 192 11.00 14.33 -2.47
C LEU A 192 9.52 14.74 -2.49
N LEU A 193 9.17 15.86 -3.13
CA LEU A 193 7.80 16.35 -3.26
C LEU A 193 7.11 15.95 -4.57
N GLN A 194 7.80 15.28 -5.48
CA GLN A 194 7.20 14.83 -6.74
C GLN A 194 5.98 13.91 -6.55
N PRO A 195 5.93 13.03 -5.53
CA PRO A 195 4.73 12.24 -5.25
C PRO A 195 3.46 13.07 -5.08
N LEU A 196 3.55 14.30 -4.55
CA LEU A 196 2.39 15.20 -4.43
C LEU A 196 1.84 15.63 -5.80
N GLN A 197 2.69 15.79 -6.81
CA GLN A 197 2.25 16.12 -8.16
C GLN A 197 1.52 14.93 -8.78
N HIS A 198 2.03 13.72 -8.60
CA HIS A 198 1.37 12.50 -9.04
C HIS A 198 0.01 12.32 -8.35
N LEU A 199 -0.07 12.58 -7.04
CA LEU A 199 -1.31 12.53 -6.28
C LEU A 199 -2.38 13.48 -6.84
N GLN A 200 -1.99 14.71 -7.20
CA GLN A 200 -2.90 15.71 -7.77
C GLN A 200 -3.43 15.32 -9.17
N ALA A 201 -2.67 14.53 -9.91
CA ALA A 201 -3.04 14.08 -11.25
C ALA A 201 -4.09 12.94 -11.25
N TRP A 202 -4.39 12.34 -10.10
CA TRP A 202 -5.45 11.34 -10.00
C TRP A 202 -6.82 12.01 -9.87
N THR A 203 -7.62 11.94 -10.91
CA THR A 203 -9.03 12.39 -10.95
C THR A 203 -9.97 11.26 -10.57
N GLU A 204 -11.25 11.57 -10.38
CA GLU A 204 -12.30 10.57 -10.17
C GLU A 204 -12.37 9.60 -11.35
N GLU A 205 -12.38 10.12 -12.58
CA GLU A 205 -12.40 9.32 -13.80
C GLU A 205 -11.21 8.36 -13.85
N ARG A 206 -10.01 8.89 -13.60
CA ARG A 206 -8.79 8.08 -13.62
C ARG A 206 -8.77 6.99 -12.55
N LEU A 207 -9.25 7.27 -11.34
CA LEU A 207 -9.41 6.24 -10.31
C LEU A 207 -10.38 5.16 -10.76
N SER A 208 -11.51 5.57 -11.32
CA SER A 208 -12.57 4.68 -11.81
C SER A 208 -12.12 3.79 -12.97
N GLU A 209 -11.33 4.34 -13.90
CA GLU A 209 -10.92 3.65 -15.12
C GLU A 209 -9.66 2.81 -14.94
N ASP A 210 -8.65 3.35 -14.24
CA ASP A 210 -7.32 2.74 -14.17
C ASP A 210 -7.12 1.85 -12.94
N LEU A 211 -7.74 2.20 -11.79
CA LEU A 211 -7.39 1.57 -10.52
C LEU A 211 -8.52 0.72 -9.92
N MET A 212 -9.75 1.25 -9.87
CA MET A 212 -10.87 0.51 -9.27
C MET A 212 -11.17 -0.85 -9.95
N PRO A 213 -10.97 -1.02 -11.27
CA PRO A 213 -11.10 -2.32 -11.92
C PRO A 213 -10.09 -3.35 -11.42
N LEU A 214 -8.96 -2.93 -10.85
CA LEU A 214 -7.97 -3.84 -10.25
C LEU A 214 -8.45 -4.38 -8.89
N LEU A 215 -9.23 -3.60 -8.14
CA LEU A 215 -9.76 -3.94 -6.82
C LEU A 215 -11.07 -4.75 -6.87
N GLN A 216 -11.49 -5.18 -8.05
CA GLN A 216 -12.68 -6.03 -8.14
C GLN A 216 -12.49 -7.33 -7.34
N PRO A 217 -13.50 -7.78 -6.56
CA PRO A 217 -13.42 -9.01 -5.77
C PRO A 217 -13.04 -10.25 -6.57
N SER A 218 -13.47 -10.32 -7.84
CA SER A 218 -13.13 -11.41 -8.75
C SER A 218 -11.64 -11.51 -9.11
N ARG A 219 -10.87 -10.47 -8.83
CA ARG A 219 -9.42 -10.43 -9.04
C ARG A 219 -8.63 -10.66 -7.75
N ALA A 220 -9.30 -10.67 -6.61
CA ALA A 220 -8.66 -10.87 -5.32
C ALA A 220 -8.22 -12.32 -5.11
N CYS A 221 -7.09 -12.49 -4.45
CA CYS A 221 -6.79 -13.70 -3.70
C CYS A 221 -7.37 -13.49 -2.29
N SER A 222 -8.49 -14.16 -1.99
CA SER A 222 -9.21 -13.99 -0.73
C SER A 222 -8.96 -15.19 0.19
N LEU A 223 -8.62 -14.90 1.44
CA LEU A 223 -8.49 -15.87 2.50
C LEU A 223 -9.48 -15.54 3.63
N ILE A 224 -10.28 -16.53 3.98
CA ILE A 224 -11.18 -16.46 5.11
C ILE A 224 -10.66 -17.41 6.19
N ALA A 225 -10.38 -16.84 7.37
CA ALA A 225 -9.98 -17.59 8.53
C ALA A 225 -11.06 -17.51 9.60
N THR A 226 -11.47 -18.67 10.13
CA THR A 226 -12.48 -18.76 11.19
C THR A 226 -11.93 -19.48 12.42
N PRO A 227 -12.45 -19.19 13.64
CA PRO A 227 -12.12 -19.94 14.84
C PRO A 227 -12.50 -21.43 14.68
N ALA A 228 -11.59 -22.32 15.05
CA ALA A 228 -11.89 -23.74 15.07
C ALA A 228 -12.81 -24.09 16.26
N GLY A 229 -13.93 -24.77 16.01
CA GLY A 229 -14.77 -25.33 17.06
C GLY A 229 -15.97 -24.51 17.49
N GLN A 230 -16.30 -23.41 16.84
CA GLN A 230 -17.61 -22.75 16.96
C GLN A 230 -18.54 -23.31 15.89
N ARG A 231 -19.24 -24.41 16.27
CA ARG A 231 -20.42 -24.93 15.58
C ARG A 231 -21.64 -24.71 16.44
#